data_da7e8d97c17d00dca905817195359e35
#
_entry.id   da7e8d97c17d00dca905817195359e35
#
_cell.length_a   1.000
_cell.length_b   1.000
_cell.length_c   1.000
_cell.angle_alpha   90.00
_cell.angle_beta   90.00
_cell.angle_gamma   90.00
#
_symmetry.space_group_name_H-M   'P 1'
#
loop_
_entity.id
_entity.type
_entity.pdbx_description
1 polymer ?
#
loop_
_entity_poly.entity_id
_entity_poly.type
_entity_poly.pdbx_seq_one_letter_code
_entity_poly.pdbx_strand_id
1 'polypeptide(L)'
;MSRKFEGDRILIATHNAGKLEEMQELFSPLGITVVGAKELGLQEPEETEDTFIGNARIKAHAAVKATGLPALADDSGIQVAALGNAPGVYTADWAETPNGRDFVMAMNKTHDLLEKADAPHPRAARFCATLVLAWPDGHDEVVEGFVDGTFVWPMRGETGHGYDPIFQPTGETRTF
;
A
#
# COMPACT_ATOMS: atom_id res chain seq x y z
N MET A 1 14.47 3.17 20.82
CA MET A 1 14.80 4.28 19.92
C MET A 1 14.81 3.76 18.49
N SER A 2 14.17 4.49 17.57
CA SER A 2 14.24 4.16 16.15
C SER A 2 15.66 4.35 15.61
N ARG A 3 16.11 3.42 14.77
CA ARG A 3 17.39 3.52 14.09
C ARG A 3 17.33 4.61 13.01
N LYS A 4 18.29 5.53 13.02
CA LYS A 4 18.41 6.51 11.95
C LYS A 4 19.03 5.88 10.71
N PHE A 5 18.54 6.30 9.55
CA PHE A 5 19.18 5.97 8.28
C PHE A 5 20.41 6.88 8.07
N GLU A 6 21.58 6.29 7.94
CA GLU A 6 22.86 6.99 7.76
C GLU A 6 23.51 6.65 6.42
N GLY A 7 22.70 6.31 5.43
CA GLY A 7 23.18 6.00 4.08
C GLY A 7 22.90 7.12 3.08
N ASP A 8 23.51 7.02 1.92
CA ASP A 8 23.26 7.87 0.76
C ASP A 8 22.47 7.17 -0.35
N ARG A 9 22.17 5.89 -0.15
CA ARG A 9 21.48 5.02 -1.12
C ARG A 9 20.48 4.12 -0.45
N ILE A 10 19.26 4.08 -0.99
CA ILE A 10 18.17 3.23 -0.52
C ILE A 10 17.51 2.52 -1.70
N LEU A 11 17.24 1.23 -1.54
CA LEU A 11 16.46 0.46 -2.49
C LEU A 11 14.98 0.59 -2.15
N ILE A 12 14.16 0.95 -3.12
CA ILE A 12 12.70 0.91 -3.00
C ILE A 12 12.21 -0.39 -3.61
N ALA A 13 11.72 -1.29 -2.74
CA ALA A 13 11.26 -2.62 -3.10
C ALA A 13 9.83 -2.56 -3.66
N THR A 14 9.64 -1.83 -4.74
CA THR A 14 8.37 -1.73 -5.46
C THR A 14 8.57 -1.97 -6.95
N HIS A 15 7.56 -2.56 -7.59
CA HIS A 15 7.48 -2.70 -9.04
C HIS A 15 6.52 -1.66 -9.66
N ASN A 16 5.89 -0.82 -8.82
CA ASN A 16 5.03 0.28 -9.25
C ASN A 16 5.88 1.52 -9.55
N ALA A 17 5.92 1.92 -10.82
CA ALA A 17 6.70 3.07 -11.28
C ALA A 17 6.27 4.40 -10.64
N GLY A 18 4.97 4.59 -10.42
CA GLY A 18 4.44 5.80 -9.76
C GLY A 18 4.91 5.91 -8.32
N LYS A 19 4.86 4.83 -7.55
CA LYS A 19 5.40 4.81 -6.19
C LYS A 19 6.91 5.07 -6.15
N LEU A 20 7.66 4.52 -7.09
CA LEU A 20 9.09 4.76 -7.17
C LEU A 20 9.39 6.25 -7.42
N GLU A 21 8.66 6.88 -8.32
CA GLU A 21 8.80 8.30 -8.63
C GLU A 21 8.47 9.18 -7.42
N GLU A 22 7.37 8.91 -6.72
CA GLU A 22 7.01 9.59 -5.47
C GLU A 22 8.11 9.47 -4.41
N MET A 23 8.69 8.29 -4.25
CA MET A 23 9.79 8.07 -3.31
C MET A 23 11.07 8.81 -3.73
N GLN A 24 11.38 8.87 -5.02
CA GLN A 24 12.49 9.67 -5.55
C GLN A 24 12.33 11.15 -5.21
N GLU A 25 11.13 11.70 -5.37
CA GLU A 25 10.82 13.09 -5.03
C GLU A 25 10.97 13.35 -3.53
N LEU A 26 10.51 12.42 -2.68
CA LEU A 26 10.60 12.55 -1.23
C LEU A 26 12.05 12.46 -0.70
N PHE A 27 12.87 11.60 -1.25
CA PHE A 27 14.24 11.36 -0.78
C PHE A 27 15.29 12.30 -1.40
N SER A 28 15.02 12.85 -2.58
CA SER A 28 15.94 13.74 -3.28
C SER A 28 16.40 14.94 -2.43
N PRO A 29 15.52 15.68 -1.73
CA PRO A 29 15.92 16.80 -0.87
C PRO A 29 16.80 16.38 0.31
N LEU A 30 16.79 15.10 0.68
CA LEU A 30 17.62 14.55 1.76
C LEU A 30 19.00 14.08 1.30
N GLY A 31 19.31 14.23 0.01
CA GLY A 31 20.56 13.74 -0.57
C GLY A 31 20.68 12.23 -0.66
N ILE A 32 19.54 11.52 -0.61
CA ILE A 32 19.48 10.06 -0.68
C ILE A 32 19.13 9.64 -2.11
N THR A 33 19.97 8.79 -2.70
CA THR A 33 19.74 8.20 -4.02
C THR A 33 18.81 7.00 -3.90
N VAL A 34 17.70 7.04 -4.64
CA VAL A 34 16.73 5.94 -4.71
C VAL A 34 17.07 5.02 -5.88
N VAL A 35 17.07 3.72 -5.60
CA VAL A 35 17.26 2.66 -6.60
C VAL A 35 16.00 1.81 -6.64
N GLY A 36 15.48 1.55 -7.84
CA GLY A 36 14.27 0.74 -8.02
C GLY A 36 14.57 -0.76 -8.11
N ALA A 37 13.67 -1.58 -7.56
CA ALA A 37 13.79 -3.04 -7.63
C ALA A 37 13.84 -3.56 -9.08
N LYS A 38 13.04 -2.97 -9.96
CA LYS A 38 12.97 -3.33 -11.39
C LYS A 38 14.28 -3.04 -12.13
N GLU A 39 14.96 -1.95 -11.80
CA GLU A 39 16.26 -1.59 -12.39
C GLU A 39 17.33 -2.64 -12.08
N LEU A 40 17.23 -3.28 -10.91
CA LEU A 40 18.14 -4.32 -10.46
C LEU A 40 17.69 -5.74 -10.85
N GLY A 41 16.63 -5.86 -11.63
CA GLY A 41 16.08 -7.15 -12.07
C GLY A 41 15.56 -8.03 -10.93
N LEU A 42 15.16 -7.44 -9.80
CA LEU A 42 14.62 -8.17 -8.66
C LEU A 42 13.21 -8.66 -8.96
N GLN A 43 12.95 -9.90 -8.56
CA GLN A 43 11.59 -10.45 -8.60
C GLN A 43 10.80 -9.97 -7.37
N GLU A 44 9.51 -9.74 -7.57
CA GLU A 44 8.60 -9.46 -6.46
C GLU A 44 8.34 -10.76 -5.68
N PRO A 45 8.63 -10.79 -4.38
CA PRO A 45 8.34 -11.96 -3.57
C PRO A 45 6.84 -12.15 -3.39
N GLU A 46 6.42 -13.38 -3.19
CA GLU A 46 5.03 -13.70 -2.85
C GLU A 46 4.69 -13.15 -1.46
N GLU A 47 3.58 -12.44 -1.36
CA GLU A 47 3.04 -11.91 -0.12
C GLU A 47 2.18 -12.98 0.56
N THR A 48 2.71 -13.64 1.58
CA THR A 48 2.10 -14.80 2.23
C THR A 48 1.53 -14.52 3.62
N GLU A 49 1.70 -13.28 4.11
CA GLU A 49 1.25 -12.89 5.43
C GLU A 49 -0.17 -12.28 5.39
N ASP A 50 -0.84 -12.34 6.52
CA ASP A 50 -2.19 -11.81 6.72
C ASP A 50 -2.20 -10.37 7.28
N THR A 51 -1.02 -9.75 7.42
CA THR A 51 -0.83 -8.39 7.91
C THR A 51 -0.02 -7.55 6.93
N PHE A 52 -0.30 -6.24 6.88
CA PHE A 52 0.48 -5.29 6.10
C PHE A 52 1.95 -5.27 6.53
N ILE A 53 2.21 -5.30 7.84
CA ILE A 53 3.59 -5.36 8.36
C ILE A 53 4.30 -6.62 7.87
N GLY A 54 3.67 -7.78 7.95
CA GLY A 54 4.26 -9.04 7.52
C GLY A 54 4.63 -9.03 6.04
N ASN A 55 3.72 -8.59 5.17
CA ASN A 55 3.96 -8.51 3.73
C ASN A 55 5.03 -7.46 3.38
N ALA A 56 5.01 -6.29 4.01
CA ALA A 56 6.04 -5.27 3.81
C ALA A 56 7.43 -5.78 4.26
N ARG A 57 7.51 -6.54 5.37
CA ARG A 57 8.75 -7.18 5.82
C ARG A 57 9.28 -8.19 4.81
N ILE A 58 8.42 -9.05 4.25
CA ILE A 58 8.82 -10.01 3.21
C ILE A 58 9.50 -9.27 2.06
N LYS A 59 8.90 -8.21 1.56
CA LYS A 59 9.43 -7.43 0.44
C LYS A 59 10.74 -6.73 0.79
N ALA A 60 10.81 -6.06 1.93
CA ALA A 60 12.00 -5.33 2.36
C ALA A 60 13.20 -6.26 2.57
N HIS A 61 13.01 -7.34 3.34
CA HIS A 61 14.10 -8.28 3.63
C HIS A 61 14.53 -9.09 2.42
N ALA A 62 13.64 -9.43 1.50
CA ALA A 62 14.00 -10.08 0.23
C ALA A 62 14.90 -9.16 -0.62
N ALA A 63 14.58 -7.88 -0.70
CA ALA A 63 15.36 -6.88 -1.41
C ALA A 63 16.75 -6.67 -0.78
N VAL A 64 16.83 -6.58 0.54
CA VAL A 64 18.09 -6.50 1.29
C VAL A 64 18.96 -7.73 1.01
N LYS A 65 18.37 -8.93 1.10
CA LYS A 65 19.09 -10.19 0.86
C LYS A 65 19.65 -10.29 -0.56
N ALA A 66 18.91 -9.80 -1.54
CA ALA A 66 19.32 -9.83 -2.95
C ALA A 66 20.43 -8.83 -3.29
N THR A 67 20.51 -7.70 -2.59
CA THR A 67 21.36 -6.57 -2.98
C THR A 67 22.40 -6.15 -1.96
N GLY A 68 22.21 -6.47 -0.69
CA GLY A 68 23.04 -5.95 0.40
C GLY A 68 22.83 -4.46 0.70
N LEU A 69 21.82 -3.83 0.09
CA LEU A 69 21.45 -2.43 0.33
C LEU A 69 20.30 -2.33 1.36
N PRO A 70 20.26 -1.28 2.17
CA PRO A 70 19.04 -0.97 2.92
C PRO A 70 17.86 -0.83 1.96
N ALA A 71 16.74 -1.43 2.31
CA ALA A 71 15.56 -1.46 1.45
C ALA A 71 14.29 -1.01 2.19
N LEU A 72 13.53 -0.15 1.53
CA LEU A 72 12.21 0.29 1.96
C LEU A 72 11.15 -0.43 1.12
N ALA A 73 10.21 -1.06 1.78
CA ALA A 73 9.03 -1.63 1.16
C ALA A 73 7.76 -1.07 1.80
N ASP A 74 6.69 -1.05 1.04
CA ASP A 74 5.36 -0.73 1.53
C ASP A 74 4.39 -1.88 1.32
N ASP A 75 3.40 -1.95 2.17
CA ASP A 75 2.15 -2.65 1.91
C ASP A 75 0.99 -1.76 2.37
N SER A 76 0.02 -1.57 1.50
CA SER A 76 -1.06 -0.59 1.66
C SER A 76 -2.38 -1.19 1.21
N GLY A 77 -3.47 -0.76 1.82
CA GLY A 77 -4.78 -1.23 1.42
C GLY A 77 -5.91 -0.51 2.11
N ILE A 78 -7.12 -0.88 1.73
CA ILE A 78 -8.35 -0.40 2.34
C ILE A 78 -8.97 -1.49 3.23
N GLN A 79 -9.41 -1.10 4.40
CA GLN A 79 -10.18 -1.92 5.32
C GLN A 79 -11.60 -1.38 5.40
N VAL A 80 -12.60 -2.25 5.21
CA VAL A 80 -14.01 -1.91 5.33
C VAL A 80 -14.59 -2.65 6.53
N ALA A 81 -14.96 -1.92 7.57
CA ALA A 81 -15.31 -2.48 8.88
C ALA A 81 -16.47 -3.50 8.80
N ALA A 82 -17.51 -3.20 8.04
CA ALA A 82 -18.66 -4.09 7.88
C ALA A 82 -18.36 -5.40 7.13
N LEU A 83 -17.20 -5.49 6.48
CA LEU A 83 -16.72 -6.69 5.79
C LEU A 83 -15.59 -7.40 6.58
N GLY A 84 -15.52 -7.19 7.89
CA GLY A 84 -14.45 -7.75 8.72
C GLY A 84 -13.07 -7.24 8.34
N ASN A 85 -12.98 -5.98 7.94
CA ASN A 85 -11.78 -5.31 7.44
C ASN A 85 -11.25 -5.82 6.08
N ALA A 86 -12.06 -6.60 5.34
CA ALA A 86 -11.73 -6.91 3.95
C ALA A 86 -11.91 -5.65 3.05
N PRO A 87 -11.19 -5.54 1.92
CA PRO A 87 -10.20 -6.48 1.42
C PRO A 87 -8.87 -6.52 2.19
N GLY A 88 -8.48 -5.48 2.95
CA GLY A 88 -7.26 -5.46 3.74
C GLY A 88 -6.01 -5.72 2.90
N VAL A 89 -5.20 -6.72 3.27
CA VAL A 89 -3.99 -7.09 2.52
C VAL A 89 -4.29 -7.57 1.09
N TYR A 90 -5.53 -7.96 0.79
CA TYR A 90 -5.98 -8.40 -0.53
C TYR A 90 -6.56 -7.26 -1.38
N THR A 91 -6.31 -6.01 -1.02
CA THR A 91 -6.83 -4.82 -1.72
C THR A 91 -6.51 -4.84 -3.21
N ALA A 92 -5.28 -5.14 -3.58
CA ALA A 92 -4.86 -5.27 -4.97
C ALA A 92 -5.35 -6.57 -5.62
N ASP A 93 -5.38 -7.67 -4.87
CA ASP A 93 -5.80 -8.99 -5.38
C ASP A 93 -7.26 -8.99 -5.83
N TRP A 94 -8.13 -8.23 -5.15
CA TRP A 94 -9.52 -8.09 -5.58
C TRP A 94 -9.69 -7.41 -6.93
N ALA A 95 -8.67 -6.69 -7.38
CA ALA A 95 -8.65 -6.05 -8.70
C ALA A 95 -7.96 -6.89 -9.78
N GLU A 96 -7.35 -8.01 -9.45
CA GLU A 96 -6.59 -8.86 -10.39
C GLU A 96 -7.49 -9.43 -11.47
N THR A 97 -7.06 -9.28 -12.73
CA THR A 97 -7.66 -9.89 -13.91
C THR A 97 -6.56 -10.44 -14.83
N PRO A 98 -6.89 -11.31 -15.80
CA PRO A 98 -5.91 -11.78 -16.79
C PRO A 98 -5.24 -10.65 -17.58
N ASN A 99 -5.87 -9.47 -17.63
CA ASN A 99 -5.40 -8.32 -18.41
C ASN A 99 -4.80 -7.20 -17.53
N GLY A 100 -4.51 -7.51 -16.24
CA GLY A 100 -4.03 -6.55 -15.26
C GLY A 100 -5.08 -6.21 -14.20
N ARG A 101 -4.87 -5.13 -13.45
CA ARG A 101 -5.75 -4.74 -12.35
C ARG A 101 -6.92 -3.88 -12.82
N ASP A 102 -8.13 -4.27 -12.40
CA ASP A 102 -9.39 -3.54 -12.61
C ASP A 102 -9.96 -3.12 -11.25
N PHE A 103 -9.63 -1.91 -10.82
CA PHE A 103 -10.12 -1.37 -9.56
C PHE A 103 -11.60 -0.99 -9.58
N VAL A 104 -12.17 -0.72 -10.75
CA VAL A 104 -13.62 -0.51 -10.89
C VAL A 104 -14.37 -1.80 -10.54
N MET A 105 -13.89 -2.93 -11.03
CA MET A 105 -14.40 -4.25 -10.67
C MET A 105 -14.28 -4.51 -9.15
N ALA A 106 -13.14 -4.18 -8.56
CA ALA A 106 -12.92 -4.36 -7.12
C ALA A 106 -13.83 -3.48 -6.26
N MET A 107 -14.05 -2.23 -6.65
CA MET A 107 -14.98 -1.31 -5.98
C MET A 107 -16.43 -1.79 -6.08
N ASN A 108 -16.86 -2.25 -7.25
CA ASN A 108 -18.18 -2.86 -7.43
C ASN A 108 -18.35 -4.09 -6.55
N LYS A 109 -17.36 -5.00 -6.52
CA LYS A 109 -17.37 -6.17 -5.64
C LYS A 109 -17.53 -5.77 -4.17
N THR A 110 -16.81 -4.74 -3.73
CA THR A 110 -16.90 -4.25 -2.35
C THR A 110 -18.30 -3.71 -2.04
N HIS A 111 -18.87 -2.92 -2.97
CA HIS A 111 -20.23 -2.41 -2.84
C HIS A 111 -21.25 -3.55 -2.78
N ASP A 112 -21.19 -4.51 -3.68
CA ASP A 112 -22.12 -5.65 -3.74
C ASP A 112 -22.06 -6.50 -2.45
N LEU A 113 -20.87 -6.69 -1.87
CA LEU A 113 -20.72 -7.37 -0.59
C LEU A 113 -21.34 -6.59 0.57
N LEU A 114 -21.23 -5.27 0.56
CA LEU A 114 -21.85 -4.40 1.57
C LEU A 114 -23.39 -4.41 1.46
N GLU A 115 -23.92 -4.39 0.24
CA GLU A 115 -25.35 -4.51 0.01
C GLU A 115 -25.88 -5.89 0.44
N LYS A 116 -25.17 -6.97 0.06
CA LYS A 116 -25.53 -8.34 0.44
C LYS A 116 -25.49 -8.56 1.96
N ALA A 117 -24.60 -7.88 2.65
CA ALA A 117 -24.48 -7.93 4.12
C ALA A 117 -25.52 -7.01 4.82
N ASP A 118 -26.33 -6.27 4.06
CA ASP A 118 -27.24 -5.24 4.58
C ASP A 118 -26.52 -4.28 5.56
N ALA A 119 -25.29 -3.88 5.18
CA ALA A 119 -24.44 -3.07 6.03
C ALA A 119 -25.02 -1.67 6.20
N PRO A 120 -25.25 -1.21 7.45
CA PRO A 120 -25.85 0.09 7.71
C PRO A 120 -24.93 1.24 7.33
N HIS A 121 -25.50 2.38 7.00
CA HIS A 121 -24.76 3.63 6.83
C HIS A 121 -24.60 4.39 8.17
N PRO A 122 -23.50 5.16 8.36
CA PRO A 122 -22.33 5.27 7.47
C PRO A 122 -21.46 4.00 7.52
N ARG A 123 -20.87 3.64 6.37
CA ARG A 123 -20.03 2.45 6.21
C ARG A 123 -18.57 2.82 6.47
N ALA A 124 -18.09 2.57 7.67
CA ALA A 124 -16.74 2.91 8.06
C ALA A 124 -15.69 2.17 7.23
N ALA A 125 -14.68 2.92 6.79
CA ALA A 125 -13.53 2.41 6.06
C ALA A 125 -12.25 3.11 6.53
N ARG A 126 -11.09 2.50 6.25
CA ARG A 126 -9.77 3.02 6.60
C ARG A 126 -8.79 2.68 5.51
N PHE A 127 -8.05 3.66 5.03
CA PHE A 127 -6.82 3.39 4.29
C PHE A 127 -5.66 3.17 5.26
N CYS A 128 -4.87 2.15 4.97
CA CYS A 128 -3.67 1.79 5.71
C CYS A 128 -2.46 1.88 4.79
N ALA A 129 -1.39 2.49 5.27
CA ALA A 129 -0.10 2.49 4.62
C ALA A 129 0.95 2.04 5.62
N THR A 130 1.65 0.95 5.31
CA THR A 130 2.70 0.40 6.16
C THR A 130 4.01 0.44 5.41
N LEU A 131 5.03 1.03 6.01
CA LEU A 131 6.39 1.09 5.48
C LEU A 131 7.32 0.28 6.38
N VAL A 132 8.19 -0.50 5.78
CA VAL A 132 9.27 -1.22 6.47
C VAL A 132 10.59 -0.84 5.83
N LEU A 133 11.49 -0.29 6.63
CA LEU A 133 12.89 -0.08 6.26
C LEU A 133 13.74 -1.18 6.89
N ALA A 134 14.39 -1.99 6.09
CA ALA A 134 15.24 -3.09 6.52
C ALA A 134 16.71 -2.83 6.18
N TRP A 135 17.61 -3.29 7.05
CA TRP A 135 19.06 -3.21 6.88
C TRP A 135 19.70 -4.57 6.70
N PRO A 136 20.92 -4.62 6.12
CA PRO A 136 21.65 -5.87 5.90
C PRO A 136 21.98 -6.68 7.16
N ASP A 137 21.97 -6.05 8.33
CA ASP A 137 22.17 -6.73 9.63
C ASP A 137 20.93 -7.44 10.17
N GLY A 138 19.82 -7.38 9.44
CA GLY A 138 18.54 -8.01 9.83
C GLY A 138 17.63 -7.14 10.67
N HIS A 139 18.07 -5.94 11.06
CA HIS A 139 17.20 -4.97 11.74
C HIS A 139 16.17 -4.40 10.79
N ASP A 140 14.96 -4.14 11.28
CA ASP A 140 13.95 -3.35 10.56
C ASP A 140 13.27 -2.31 11.45
N GLU A 141 12.78 -1.26 10.82
CA GLU A 141 11.91 -0.24 11.41
C GLU A 141 10.59 -0.21 10.65
N VAL A 142 9.49 -0.12 11.40
CA VAL A 142 8.13 -0.13 10.85
C VAL A 142 7.46 1.20 11.13
N VAL A 143 6.83 1.76 10.11
CA VAL A 143 5.99 2.96 10.24
C VAL A 143 4.63 2.69 9.61
N GLU A 144 3.57 2.97 10.35
CA GLU A 144 2.20 2.81 9.89
C GLU A 144 1.48 4.15 9.86
N GLY A 145 0.72 4.39 8.81
CA GLY A 145 -0.17 5.53 8.67
C GLY A 145 -1.59 5.07 8.34
N PHE A 146 -2.57 5.77 8.89
CA PHE A 146 -3.98 5.46 8.70
C PHE A 146 -4.77 6.71 8.38
N VAL A 147 -5.75 6.57 7.49
CA VAL A 147 -6.76 7.60 7.24
C VAL A 147 -8.13 6.96 7.41
N ASP A 148 -8.85 7.41 8.42
CA ASP A 148 -10.22 6.99 8.65
C ASP A 148 -11.20 7.74 7.75
N GLY A 149 -12.23 7.07 7.32
CA GLY A 149 -13.24 7.62 6.45
C GLY A 149 -14.45 6.72 6.28
N THR A 150 -15.14 6.92 5.18
CA THR A 150 -16.38 6.24 4.86
C THR A 150 -16.35 5.71 3.43
N PHE A 151 -16.79 4.48 3.27
CA PHE A 151 -17.10 3.93 1.95
C PHE A 151 -18.35 4.65 1.43
N VAL A 152 -18.23 5.30 0.27
CA VAL A 152 -19.34 6.04 -0.37
C VAL A 152 -19.65 5.45 -1.73
N TRP A 153 -20.91 5.56 -2.14
CA TRP A 153 -21.38 5.07 -3.41
C TRP A 153 -22.43 6.04 -4.00
N PRO A 154 -22.48 6.25 -5.32
CA PRO A 154 -21.57 5.71 -6.36
C PRO A 154 -20.15 6.29 -6.29
N MET A 155 -19.24 5.73 -7.10
CA MET A 155 -17.89 6.25 -7.28
C MET A 155 -17.90 7.72 -7.67
N ARG A 156 -16.97 8.51 -7.08
CA ARG A 156 -16.86 9.96 -7.32
C ARG A 156 -15.41 10.34 -7.62
N GLY A 157 -15.22 11.33 -8.47
CA GLY A 157 -13.90 11.83 -8.88
C GLY A 157 -13.37 11.11 -10.13
N GLU A 158 -12.40 11.76 -10.79
CA GLU A 158 -11.82 11.30 -12.06
C GLU A 158 -10.29 11.12 -11.98
N THR A 159 -9.67 11.63 -10.92
CA THR A 159 -8.21 11.69 -10.77
C THR A 159 -7.65 10.70 -9.75
N GLY A 160 -8.50 10.06 -8.96
CA GLY A 160 -8.09 9.10 -7.95
C GLY A 160 -7.56 7.79 -8.54
N HIS A 161 -6.79 7.06 -7.72
CA HIS A 161 -6.22 5.77 -8.06
C HIS A 161 -6.82 4.67 -7.17
N GLY A 162 -6.91 3.46 -7.69
CA GLY A 162 -7.37 2.32 -6.91
C GLY A 162 -8.78 2.51 -6.35
N TYR A 163 -8.90 2.50 -5.03
CA TYR A 163 -10.18 2.67 -4.30
C TYR A 163 -10.50 4.12 -3.94
N ASP A 164 -9.72 5.09 -4.36
CA ASP A 164 -9.94 6.52 -4.04
C ASP A 164 -11.36 7.00 -4.35
N PRO A 165 -11.98 6.62 -5.50
CA PRO A 165 -13.33 7.09 -5.86
C PRO A 165 -14.46 6.70 -4.89
N ILE A 166 -14.24 5.73 -4.02
CA ILE A 166 -15.26 5.27 -3.04
C ILE A 166 -14.88 5.58 -1.60
N PHE A 167 -13.79 6.31 -1.37
CA PHE A 167 -13.33 6.62 -0.02
C PHE A 167 -13.42 8.13 0.25
N GLN A 168 -14.24 8.49 1.22
CA GLN A 168 -14.38 9.86 1.72
C GLN A 168 -13.71 9.96 3.09
N PRO A 169 -12.58 10.68 3.21
CA PRO A 169 -11.92 10.90 4.49
C PRO A 169 -12.83 11.58 5.51
N THR A 170 -12.65 11.25 6.78
CA THR A 170 -13.40 11.89 7.87
C THR A 170 -13.14 13.39 7.89
N GLY A 171 -14.22 14.16 7.94
CA GLY A 171 -14.16 15.63 7.92
C GLY A 171 -14.11 16.27 6.54
N GLU A 172 -14.00 15.44 5.48
CA GLU A 172 -14.02 15.92 4.10
C GLU A 172 -15.37 15.67 3.43
N THR A 173 -15.67 16.43 2.38
CA THR A 173 -16.88 16.25 1.55
C THR A 173 -16.58 15.57 0.22
N ARG A 174 -15.29 15.46 -0.14
CA ARG A 174 -14.81 14.85 -1.37
C ARG A 174 -14.15 13.49 -1.08
N THR A 175 -14.11 12.66 -2.09
CA THR A 175 -13.27 11.45 -2.11
C THR A 175 -11.81 11.83 -2.39
N PHE A 176 -10.92 10.90 -2.18
CA PHE A 176 -9.52 11.03 -2.56
C PHE A 176 -9.31 11.26 -4.06
#